data_2603fbe4aa43ef9b4f6478e1fe341788
#
_entry.id   2603fbe4aa43ef9b4f6478e1fe341788
#
_cell.length_a   1.000
_cell.length_b   1.000
_cell.length_c   1.000
_cell.angle_alpha   90.00
_cell.angle_beta   90.00
_cell.angle_gamma   90.00
#
_symmetry.space_group_name_H-M   'P 1'
#
loop_
_entity.id
_entity.type
_entity.pdbx_description
1 polymer ?
#
loop_
_entity_poly.entity_id
_entity_poly.type
_entity_poly.pdbx_seq_one_letter_code
_entity_poly.pdbx_strand_id
1 'polypeptide(L)'
;MVHQKNSFKSADGVHDISYEVILPDGDAKGIVQISHGMCEYFGRYNDFGKYMASHGYIVCGNDHLGHGESVRNDGELGYFSPENGWKNVVSDLFTLTEIMKKAYPDLPYYLFGHSMGSFMARAYCVMHGEVLDGVIICGTGGGMPGIDKLISVVGTMKKIHGDTYRSEKVNKLAFGKYNKRITAPKSAYAWISRDDGIVEKYENDGKCTFIFTLNGFENLMGALQYVSAPEWYELFPRYLPTFIISGDADPVGDYGKGPYK
;
A
#
# COMPACT_ATOMS: atom_id res chain seq x y z
N MET A 1 8.19 -13.67 21.49
CA MET A 1 7.79 -12.73 20.40
C MET A 1 7.38 -11.42 21.04
N VAL A 2 7.97 -10.31 20.61
CA VAL A 2 7.67 -8.96 21.14
C VAL A 2 7.03 -8.14 20.03
N HIS A 3 5.96 -7.42 20.37
CA HIS A 3 5.26 -6.51 19.45
C HIS A 3 5.40 -5.07 19.99
N GLN A 4 5.97 -4.19 19.19
CA GLN A 4 6.25 -2.80 19.56
C GLN A 4 5.49 -1.86 18.63
N LYS A 5 5.03 -0.72 19.16
CA LYS A 5 4.40 0.35 18.40
C LYS A 5 5.11 1.66 18.71
N ASN A 6 5.43 2.41 17.66
CA ASN A 6 6.16 3.67 17.72
C ASN A 6 5.65 4.62 16.63
N SER A 7 6.24 5.81 16.55
CA SER A 7 5.96 6.76 15.46
C SER A 7 7.21 7.56 15.07
N PHE A 8 7.17 8.14 13.88
CA PHE A 8 8.15 9.09 13.39
C PHE A 8 7.45 10.23 12.63
N LYS A 9 8.13 11.34 12.41
CA LYS A 9 7.58 12.49 11.67
C LYS A 9 7.56 12.19 10.18
N SER A 10 6.40 12.32 9.55
CA SER A 10 6.22 12.13 8.10
C SER A 10 7.06 13.12 7.28
N ALA A 11 7.39 12.73 6.06
CA ALA A 11 7.98 13.57 5.03
C ALA A 11 7.11 14.77 4.64
N ASP A 12 5.80 14.75 4.94
CA ASP A 12 4.92 15.90 4.75
C ASP A 12 5.14 17.02 5.80
N GLY A 13 5.93 16.76 6.85
CA GLY A 13 6.26 17.70 7.92
C GLY A 13 5.14 17.96 8.93
N VAL A 14 3.96 17.36 8.75
CA VAL A 14 2.74 17.65 9.54
C VAL A 14 2.31 16.45 10.38
N HIS A 15 2.26 15.26 9.79
CA HIS A 15 1.73 14.07 10.45
C HIS A 15 2.81 13.29 11.20
N ASP A 16 2.37 12.52 12.19
CA ASP A 16 3.18 11.50 12.83
C ASP A 16 2.76 10.13 12.22
N ILE A 17 3.72 9.41 11.67
CA ILE A 17 3.50 8.11 11.05
C ILE A 17 3.64 7.03 12.11
N SER A 18 2.55 6.33 12.38
CA SER A 18 2.53 5.17 13.26
C SER A 18 3.18 3.97 12.56
N TYR A 19 4.05 3.24 13.26
CA TYR A 19 4.60 1.98 12.78
C TYR A 19 4.68 0.94 13.88
N GLU A 20 4.68 -0.31 13.47
CA GLU A 20 4.76 -1.45 14.37
C GLU A 20 5.91 -2.38 13.97
N VAL A 21 6.49 -3.06 14.96
CA VAL A 21 7.56 -4.04 14.77
C VAL A 21 7.23 -5.29 15.55
N ILE A 22 7.25 -6.44 14.88
CA ILE A 22 7.07 -7.76 15.47
C ILE A 22 8.43 -8.48 15.42
N LEU A 23 8.98 -8.76 16.60
CA LEU A 23 10.29 -9.40 16.76
C LEU A 23 10.13 -10.89 16.97
N PRO A 24 11.00 -11.73 16.37
CA PRO A 24 11.06 -13.16 16.65
C PRO A 24 11.59 -13.44 18.07
N ASP A 25 11.43 -14.66 18.54
CA ASP A 25 12.18 -15.17 19.69
C ASP A 25 13.57 -15.62 19.19
N GLY A 26 14.63 -15.08 19.78
CA GLY A 26 16.02 -15.37 19.38
C GLY A 26 16.53 -14.53 18.20
N ASP A 27 17.59 -15.00 17.55
CA ASP A 27 18.31 -14.29 16.50
C ASP A 27 17.46 -14.16 15.23
N ALA A 28 17.44 -12.96 14.68
CA ALA A 28 16.71 -12.68 13.45
C ALA A 28 17.52 -13.04 12.19
N LYS A 29 16.83 -13.54 11.17
CA LYS A 29 17.40 -13.93 9.86
C LYS A 29 17.32 -12.82 8.80
N GLY A 30 16.47 -11.84 9.02
CA GLY A 30 16.21 -10.74 8.10
C GLY A 30 15.01 -9.92 8.52
N ILE A 31 14.74 -8.86 7.79
CA ILE A 31 13.65 -7.91 8.04
C ILE A 31 12.70 -7.94 6.85
N VAL A 32 11.40 -8.01 7.12
CA VAL A 32 10.34 -7.86 6.12
C VAL A 32 9.53 -6.62 6.47
N GLN A 33 9.67 -5.57 5.68
CA GLN A 33 8.86 -4.36 5.80
C GLN A 33 7.63 -4.47 4.92
N ILE A 34 6.45 -4.16 5.47
CA ILE A 34 5.17 -4.23 4.78
C ILE A 34 4.71 -2.83 4.39
N SER A 35 4.43 -2.64 3.10
CA SER A 35 3.68 -1.52 2.54
C SER A 35 2.27 -1.99 2.24
N HIS A 36 1.30 -1.58 3.05
CA HIS A 36 -0.09 -2.04 2.99
C HIS A 36 -0.87 -1.40 1.83
N GLY A 37 -2.05 -1.95 1.53
CA GLY A 37 -2.92 -1.50 0.45
C GLY A 37 -3.81 -0.29 0.80
N MET A 38 -4.66 0.08 -0.15
CA MET A 38 -5.67 1.11 0.02
C MET A 38 -6.71 0.69 1.05
N CYS A 39 -7.17 1.63 1.89
CA CYS A 39 -8.22 1.40 2.88
C CYS A 39 -7.92 0.20 3.80
N GLU A 40 -6.69 0.11 4.25
CA GLU A 40 -6.25 -0.84 5.26
C GLU A 40 -5.09 -0.23 6.08
N TYR A 41 -4.47 -0.98 6.96
CA TYR A 41 -3.40 -0.54 7.83
C TYR A 41 -2.55 -1.74 8.27
N PHE A 42 -1.37 -1.48 8.87
CA PHE A 42 -0.42 -2.55 9.24
C PHE A 42 -1.04 -3.61 10.16
N GLY A 43 -1.90 -3.23 11.10
CA GLY A 43 -2.52 -4.17 12.05
C GLY A 43 -3.24 -5.35 11.38
N ARG A 44 -3.69 -5.23 10.13
CA ARG A 44 -4.28 -6.33 9.37
C ARG A 44 -3.29 -7.44 8.99
N TYR A 45 -2.00 -7.13 9.05
CA TYR A 45 -0.90 -8.08 8.78
C TYR A 45 -0.36 -8.75 10.04
N ASN A 46 -0.97 -8.53 11.22
CA ASN A 46 -0.48 -9.07 12.48
C ASN A 46 -0.33 -10.59 12.49
N ASP A 47 -1.27 -11.33 11.92
CA ASP A 47 -1.21 -12.79 11.87
C ASP A 47 -0.09 -13.26 10.92
N PHE A 48 0.05 -12.62 9.76
CA PHE A 48 1.17 -12.85 8.84
C PHE A 48 2.51 -12.47 9.50
N GLY A 49 2.57 -11.33 10.19
CA GLY A 49 3.75 -10.87 10.90
C GLY A 49 4.19 -11.84 11.99
N LYS A 50 3.26 -12.35 12.79
CA LYS A 50 3.53 -13.38 13.79
C LYS A 50 4.01 -14.68 13.17
N TYR A 51 3.41 -15.09 12.05
CA TYR A 51 3.87 -16.27 11.31
C TYR A 51 5.31 -16.11 10.84
N MET A 52 5.65 -14.99 10.21
CA MET A 52 7.01 -14.70 9.77
C MET A 52 7.99 -14.60 10.94
N ALA A 53 7.59 -13.97 12.04
CA ALA A 53 8.41 -13.88 13.25
C ALA A 53 8.66 -15.27 13.87
N SER A 54 7.69 -16.18 13.84
CA SER A 54 7.90 -17.58 14.27
C SER A 54 8.92 -18.33 13.41
N HIS A 55 9.22 -17.81 12.19
CA HIS A 55 10.23 -18.35 11.30
C HIS A 55 11.57 -17.57 11.35
N GLY A 56 11.69 -16.63 12.30
CA GLY A 56 12.93 -15.89 12.57
C GLY A 56 13.08 -14.60 11.78
N TYR A 57 11.99 -14.02 11.25
CA TYR A 57 12.05 -12.71 10.58
C TYR A 57 11.50 -11.62 11.49
N ILE A 58 12.16 -10.46 11.51
CA ILE A 58 11.57 -9.23 12.01
C ILE A 58 10.55 -8.77 10.97
N VAL A 59 9.33 -8.43 11.41
CA VAL A 59 8.32 -7.84 10.53
C VAL A 59 8.00 -6.44 11.02
N CYS A 60 8.04 -5.46 10.13
CA CYS A 60 7.67 -4.08 10.43
C CYS A 60 6.80 -3.50 9.33
N GLY A 61 6.12 -2.42 9.64
CA GLY A 61 5.38 -1.64 8.66
C GLY A 61 4.76 -0.42 9.34
N ASN A 62 4.56 0.61 8.57
CA ASN A 62 3.87 1.80 9.01
C ASN A 62 2.46 1.86 8.43
N ASP A 63 1.56 2.53 9.13
CA ASP A 63 0.33 2.99 8.54
C ASP A 63 0.67 4.18 7.62
N HIS A 64 0.29 4.10 6.34
CA HIS A 64 0.57 5.17 5.37
C HIS A 64 -0.15 6.47 5.73
N LEU A 65 0.30 7.61 5.22
CA LEU A 65 -0.45 8.86 5.29
C LEU A 65 -1.91 8.64 4.91
N GLY A 66 -2.82 9.18 5.71
CA GLY A 66 -4.26 9.02 5.50
C GLY A 66 -4.81 7.64 5.84
N HIS A 67 -4.08 6.81 6.59
CA HIS A 67 -4.50 5.46 6.96
C HIS A 67 -4.21 5.16 8.44
N GLY A 68 -4.98 4.22 8.99
CA GLY A 68 -4.75 3.62 10.30
C GLY A 68 -4.62 4.64 11.44
N GLU A 69 -3.51 4.57 12.16
CA GLU A 69 -3.16 5.49 13.26
C GLU A 69 -2.30 6.68 12.81
N SER A 70 -2.00 6.81 11.51
CA SER A 70 -1.24 7.94 10.95
C SER A 70 -2.12 9.13 10.57
N VAL A 71 -3.38 9.15 11.02
CA VAL A 71 -4.32 10.26 10.88
C VAL A 71 -4.53 10.93 12.25
N ARG A 72 -4.78 12.23 12.26
CA ARG A 72 -5.12 12.98 13.49
C ARG A 72 -6.59 12.81 13.87
N ASN A 73 -7.43 12.51 12.91
CA ASN A 73 -8.87 12.24 13.07
C ASN A 73 -9.41 11.50 11.83
N ASP A 74 -10.58 10.89 11.95
CA ASP A 74 -11.20 10.10 10.87
C ASP A 74 -11.51 10.91 9.60
N GLY A 75 -11.62 12.23 9.69
CA GLY A 75 -11.80 13.10 8.53
C GLY A 75 -10.61 13.07 7.56
N GLU A 76 -9.42 12.70 8.04
CA GLU A 76 -8.20 12.60 7.23
C GLU A 76 -8.01 11.24 6.57
N LEU A 77 -8.79 10.21 6.91
CA LEU A 77 -8.71 8.91 6.25
C LEU A 77 -8.83 9.07 4.72
N GLY A 78 -7.90 8.50 3.98
CA GLY A 78 -7.85 8.58 2.52
C GLY A 78 -7.42 9.95 1.96
N TYR A 79 -6.84 10.82 2.79
CA TYR A 79 -6.16 12.04 2.39
C TYR A 79 -4.66 11.88 2.61
N PHE A 80 -3.81 12.12 1.61
CA PHE A 80 -2.37 11.99 1.79
C PHE A 80 -1.72 13.29 2.28
N SER A 81 -1.47 14.24 1.38
CA SER A 81 -0.93 15.55 1.71
C SER A 81 -1.25 16.54 0.60
N PRO A 82 -1.17 17.86 0.84
CA PRO A 82 -1.44 18.88 -0.18
C PRO A 82 -0.53 18.73 -1.40
N GLU A 83 0.74 18.40 -1.16
CA GLU A 83 1.77 18.26 -2.18
C GLU A 83 2.51 16.93 -2.03
N ASN A 84 2.96 16.38 -3.15
CA ASN A 84 3.79 15.16 -3.19
C ASN A 84 3.22 13.93 -2.48
N GLY A 85 1.89 13.80 -2.34
CA GLY A 85 1.26 12.84 -1.44
C GLY A 85 1.80 11.41 -1.54
N TRP A 86 1.75 10.76 -2.70
CA TRP A 86 2.29 9.40 -2.84
C TRP A 86 3.81 9.33 -2.69
N LYS A 87 4.55 10.41 -3.05
CA LYS A 87 6.01 10.48 -2.85
C LYS A 87 6.35 10.57 -1.37
N ASN A 88 5.57 11.32 -0.59
CA ASN A 88 5.72 11.37 0.86
C ASN A 88 5.50 9.98 1.47
N VAL A 89 4.51 9.21 0.99
CA VAL A 89 4.32 7.81 1.43
C VAL A 89 5.55 6.94 1.14
N VAL A 90 6.18 7.10 -0.02
CA VAL A 90 7.43 6.39 -0.36
C VAL A 90 8.59 6.85 0.54
N SER A 91 8.69 8.14 0.83
CA SER A 91 9.71 8.68 1.73
C SER A 91 9.52 8.21 3.17
N ASP A 92 8.27 8.07 3.63
CA ASP A 92 7.94 7.54 4.95
C ASP A 92 8.30 6.05 5.05
N LEU A 93 8.09 5.27 3.98
CA LEU A 93 8.59 3.89 3.90
C LEU A 93 10.11 3.85 4.03
N PHE A 94 10.83 4.75 3.35
CA PHE A 94 12.29 4.83 3.44
C PHE A 94 12.76 5.23 4.83
N THR A 95 12.10 6.18 5.48
CA THR A 95 12.39 6.57 6.88
C THR A 95 12.28 5.36 7.81
N LEU A 96 11.24 4.52 7.67
CA LEU A 96 11.14 3.30 8.46
C LEU A 96 12.29 2.33 8.14
N THR A 97 12.68 2.19 6.86
CA THR A 97 13.84 1.36 6.47
C THR A 97 15.11 1.84 7.16
N GLU A 98 15.37 3.16 7.19
CA GLU A 98 16.54 3.71 7.87
C GLU A 98 16.53 3.43 9.37
N ILE A 99 15.36 3.58 10.04
CA ILE A 99 15.18 3.25 11.46
C ILE A 99 15.55 1.79 11.71
N MET A 100 15.02 0.88 10.90
CA MET A 100 15.23 -0.55 11.06
C MET A 100 16.67 -0.98 10.73
N LYS A 101 17.27 -0.46 9.65
CA LYS A 101 18.67 -0.73 9.29
C LYS A 101 19.67 -0.16 10.31
N LYS A 102 19.32 0.95 10.96
CA LYS A 102 20.13 1.48 12.07
C LYS A 102 20.07 0.56 13.31
N ALA A 103 18.90 -0.04 13.58
CA ALA A 103 18.74 -0.97 14.70
C ALA A 103 19.34 -2.36 14.41
N TYR A 104 19.34 -2.79 13.15
CA TYR A 104 19.76 -4.12 12.71
C TYR A 104 20.58 -4.02 11.40
N PRO A 105 21.83 -3.47 11.45
CA PRO A 105 22.57 -3.09 10.26
C PRO A 105 23.00 -4.28 9.39
N ASP A 106 23.17 -5.46 9.98
CA ASP A 106 23.73 -6.64 9.29
C ASP A 106 22.64 -7.58 8.75
N LEU A 107 21.36 -7.28 8.99
CA LEU A 107 20.28 -8.13 8.52
C LEU A 107 19.84 -7.79 7.09
N PRO A 108 19.62 -8.82 6.25
CA PRO A 108 19.04 -8.60 4.93
C PRO A 108 17.63 -7.98 5.04
N TYR A 109 17.30 -7.10 4.10
CA TYR A 109 16.10 -6.27 4.13
C TYR A 109 15.21 -6.50 2.92
N TYR A 110 13.96 -6.89 3.19
CA TYR A 110 12.97 -7.18 2.16
C TYR A 110 11.77 -6.25 2.27
N LEU A 111 11.30 -5.72 1.14
CA LEU A 111 10.08 -4.92 1.07
C LEU A 111 8.94 -5.75 0.48
N PHE A 112 7.83 -5.85 1.20
CA PHE A 112 6.59 -6.49 0.75
C PHE A 112 5.55 -5.42 0.48
N GLY A 113 5.14 -5.24 -0.78
CA GLY A 113 4.08 -4.31 -1.16
C GLY A 113 2.81 -5.02 -1.60
N HIS A 114 1.67 -4.68 -1.00
CA HIS A 114 0.36 -5.24 -1.34
C HIS A 114 -0.55 -4.20 -1.98
N SER A 115 -1.19 -4.51 -3.11
CA SER A 115 -2.19 -3.66 -3.78
C SER A 115 -1.63 -2.24 -4.01
N MET A 116 -2.25 -1.17 -3.49
CA MET A 116 -1.69 0.19 -3.49
C MET A 116 -0.26 0.22 -2.96
N GLY A 117 0.03 -0.49 -1.88
CA GLY A 117 1.39 -0.61 -1.32
C GLY A 117 2.38 -1.25 -2.30
N SER A 118 1.91 -2.04 -3.26
CA SER A 118 2.77 -2.56 -4.33
C SER A 118 3.19 -1.46 -5.33
N PHE A 119 2.35 -0.45 -5.55
CA PHE A 119 2.72 0.70 -6.37
C PHE A 119 3.78 1.54 -5.64
N MET A 120 3.60 1.74 -4.32
CA MET A 120 4.58 2.43 -3.47
C MET A 120 5.91 1.66 -3.43
N ALA A 121 5.88 0.33 -3.28
CA ALA A 121 7.06 -0.52 -3.29
C ALA A 121 7.79 -0.48 -4.65
N ARG A 122 7.06 -0.47 -5.77
CA ARG A 122 7.64 -0.33 -7.11
C ARG A 122 8.30 1.03 -7.31
N ALA A 123 7.68 2.11 -6.82
CA ALA A 123 8.29 3.44 -6.82
C ALA A 123 9.52 3.49 -5.89
N TYR A 124 9.42 2.87 -4.71
CA TYR A 124 10.52 2.74 -3.76
C TYR A 124 11.74 2.05 -4.38
N CYS A 125 11.55 0.96 -5.11
CA CYS A 125 12.65 0.24 -5.76
C CYS A 125 13.46 1.11 -6.73
N VAL A 126 12.82 2.05 -7.43
CA VAL A 126 13.51 3.00 -8.32
C VAL A 126 14.22 4.09 -7.53
N MET A 127 13.65 4.54 -6.41
CA MET A 127 14.19 5.66 -5.62
C MET A 127 15.24 5.22 -4.60
N HIS A 128 15.10 4.01 -4.04
CA HIS A 128 15.86 3.52 -2.88
C HIS A 128 16.15 2.01 -2.97
N GLY A 129 16.16 1.42 -4.16
CA GLY A 129 16.32 -0.04 -4.32
C GLY A 129 17.66 -0.58 -3.85
N GLU A 130 18.68 0.28 -3.74
CA GLU A 130 20.03 -0.07 -3.29
C GLU A 130 20.12 -0.53 -1.83
N VAL A 131 19.10 -0.20 -1.01
CA VAL A 131 19.07 -0.62 0.40
C VAL A 131 18.35 -1.95 0.61
N LEU A 132 17.75 -2.52 -0.46
CA LEU A 132 16.98 -3.76 -0.41
C LEU A 132 17.77 -4.97 -0.89
N ASP A 133 17.56 -6.10 -0.23
CA ASP A 133 18.03 -7.42 -0.65
C ASP A 133 16.98 -8.18 -1.47
N GLY A 134 15.75 -7.69 -1.54
CA GLY A 134 14.69 -8.22 -2.38
C GLY A 134 13.36 -7.51 -2.19
N VAL A 135 12.47 -7.66 -3.15
CA VAL A 135 11.12 -7.09 -3.11
C VAL A 135 10.05 -8.13 -3.47
N ILE A 136 8.93 -8.08 -2.75
CA ILE A 136 7.76 -8.90 -3.02
C ILE A 136 6.62 -7.97 -3.43
N ILE A 137 6.12 -8.15 -4.63
CA ILE A 137 5.05 -7.38 -5.25
C ILE A 137 3.79 -8.24 -5.29
N CYS A 138 2.84 -7.95 -4.40
CA CYS A 138 1.64 -8.76 -4.19
C CYS A 138 0.38 -8.02 -4.66
N GLY A 139 -0.47 -8.67 -5.46
CA GLY A 139 -1.75 -8.12 -5.90
C GLY A 139 -1.62 -6.80 -6.65
N THR A 140 -0.60 -6.66 -7.47
CA THR A 140 -0.29 -5.41 -8.18
C THR A 140 -1.13 -5.24 -9.44
N GLY A 141 -1.40 -3.99 -9.82
CA GLY A 141 -1.98 -3.63 -11.10
C GLY A 141 -0.94 -3.21 -12.13
N GLY A 142 -1.25 -3.44 -13.40
CA GLY A 142 -0.58 -2.81 -14.53
C GLY A 142 -1.22 -1.45 -14.88
N GLY A 143 -0.73 -0.82 -15.96
CA GLY A 143 -1.30 0.43 -16.43
C GLY A 143 -2.81 0.35 -16.69
N MET A 144 -3.55 1.37 -16.27
CA MET A 144 -4.99 1.47 -16.47
C MET A 144 -5.26 2.28 -17.74
N PRO A 145 -5.87 1.69 -18.80
CA PRO A 145 -6.27 2.45 -19.97
C PRO A 145 -7.19 3.62 -19.60
N GLY A 146 -6.82 4.83 -20.00
CA GLY A 146 -7.59 6.06 -19.70
C GLY A 146 -7.31 6.66 -18.32
N ILE A 147 -6.25 6.27 -17.64
CA ILE A 147 -5.85 6.83 -16.34
C ILE A 147 -5.66 8.35 -16.40
N ASP A 148 -5.10 8.88 -17.50
CA ASP A 148 -4.93 10.34 -17.70
C ASP A 148 -6.26 11.10 -17.71
N LYS A 149 -7.28 10.51 -18.35
CA LYS A 149 -8.64 11.08 -18.34
C LYS A 149 -9.23 11.08 -16.95
N LEU A 150 -9.04 10.00 -16.20
CA LEU A 150 -9.54 9.88 -14.84
C LEU A 150 -8.84 10.88 -13.91
N ILE A 151 -7.52 11.04 -14.00
CA ILE A 151 -6.75 12.06 -13.29
C ILE A 151 -7.28 13.47 -13.62
N SER A 152 -7.52 13.76 -14.91
CA SER A 152 -8.08 15.04 -15.33
C SER A 152 -9.48 15.32 -14.77
N VAL A 153 -10.33 14.29 -14.71
CA VAL A 153 -11.68 14.38 -14.09
C VAL A 153 -11.56 14.66 -12.60
N VAL A 154 -10.70 13.94 -11.89
CA VAL A 154 -10.46 14.13 -10.45
C VAL A 154 -9.89 15.54 -10.20
N GLY A 155 -8.92 15.99 -10.98
CA GLY A 155 -8.35 17.34 -10.88
C GLY A 155 -9.39 18.45 -11.13
N THR A 156 -10.34 18.24 -12.03
CA THR A 156 -11.45 19.18 -12.27
C THR A 156 -12.40 19.18 -11.06
N MET A 157 -12.75 18.00 -10.54
CA MET A 157 -13.61 17.88 -9.35
C MET A 157 -12.96 18.52 -8.12
N LYS A 158 -11.64 18.37 -7.94
CA LYS A 158 -10.88 19.04 -6.86
C LYS A 158 -11.03 20.56 -6.90
N LYS A 159 -10.98 21.17 -8.08
CA LYS A 159 -11.17 22.62 -8.24
C LYS A 159 -12.57 23.09 -7.84
N ILE A 160 -13.58 22.25 -8.00
CA ILE A 160 -14.98 22.57 -7.72
C ILE A 160 -15.35 22.26 -6.26
N HIS A 161 -14.92 21.11 -5.74
CA HIS A 161 -15.38 20.58 -4.44
C HIS A 161 -14.32 20.61 -3.35
N GLY A 162 -13.05 20.89 -3.71
CA GLY A 162 -11.93 20.83 -2.79
C GLY A 162 -11.28 19.44 -2.69
N ASP A 163 -10.10 19.41 -2.09
CA ASP A 163 -9.23 18.23 -1.98
C ASP A 163 -9.80 17.11 -1.13
N THR A 164 -10.52 17.47 -0.08
CA THR A 164 -11.06 16.54 0.93
C THR A 164 -12.40 15.93 0.54
N TYR A 165 -12.99 16.36 -0.59
CA TYR A 165 -14.27 15.82 -1.05
C TYR A 165 -14.16 14.33 -1.37
N ARG A 166 -15.15 13.54 -0.90
CA ARG A 166 -15.25 12.10 -1.15
C ARG A 166 -16.31 11.83 -2.20
N SER A 167 -15.88 11.32 -3.36
CA SER A 167 -16.77 11.09 -4.50
C SER A 167 -17.09 9.62 -4.68
N GLU A 168 -18.33 9.22 -4.36
CA GLU A 168 -18.81 7.87 -4.67
C GLU A 168 -18.75 7.55 -6.17
N LYS A 169 -18.92 8.57 -7.03
CA LYS A 169 -18.84 8.40 -8.49
C LYS A 169 -17.41 8.01 -8.91
N VAL A 170 -16.39 8.67 -8.36
CA VAL A 170 -14.98 8.32 -8.63
C VAL A 170 -14.68 6.93 -8.07
N ASN A 171 -15.12 6.65 -6.85
CA ASN A 171 -14.96 5.33 -6.22
C ASN A 171 -15.59 4.22 -7.07
N LYS A 172 -16.83 4.41 -7.53
CA LYS A 172 -17.52 3.45 -8.40
C LYS A 172 -16.85 3.29 -9.78
N LEU A 173 -16.26 4.35 -10.34
CA LEU A 173 -15.48 4.24 -11.57
C LEU A 173 -14.21 3.42 -11.39
N ALA A 174 -13.51 3.60 -10.26
CA ALA A 174 -12.27 2.88 -9.95
C ALA A 174 -12.52 1.41 -9.61
N PHE A 175 -13.52 1.11 -8.76
CA PHE A 175 -13.66 -0.21 -8.13
C PHE A 175 -14.99 -0.92 -8.40
N GLY A 176 -15.99 -0.25 -8.98
CA GLY A 176 -17.33 -0.78 -9.12
C GLY A 176 -17.48 -2.05 -9.98
N LYS A 177 -16.41 -2.45 -10.67
CA LYS A 177 -16.37 -3.67 -11.49
C LYS A 177 -15.66 -4.85 -10.81
N TYR A 178 -15.11 -4.69 -9.60
CA TYR A 178 -14.24 -5.68 -8.99
C TYR A 178 -14.99 -6.98 -8.63
N ASN A 179 -16.26 -6.88 -8.25
CA ASN A 179 -17.09 -8.06 -8.01
C ASN A 179 -17.68 -8.71 -9.29
N LYS A 180 -17.38 -8.20 -10.51
CA LYS A 180 -18.06 -8.63 -11.74
C LYS A 180 -17.94 -10.13 -12.03
N ARG A 181 -16.86 -10.79 -11.58
CA ARG A 181 -16.66 -12.24 -11.79
C ARG A 181 -17.03 -13.09 -10.59
N ILE A 182 -17.57 -12.51 -9.54
CA ILE A 182 -18.02 -13.24 -8.35
C ILE A 182 -19.50 -13.53 -8.49
N THR A 183 -19.86 -14.82 -8.44
CA THR A 183 -21.26 -15.25 -8.51
C THR A 183 -21.94 -14.94 -7.16
N ALA A 184 -23.02 -14.16 -7.17
CA ALA A 184 -23.79 -13.77 -5.99
C ALA A 184 -22.92 -13.22 -4.85
N PRO A 185 -22.20 -12.09 -5.05
CA PRO A 185 -21.33 -11.53 -4.01
C PRO A 185 -22.20 -11.13 -2.80
N LYS A 186 -21.78 -11.58 -1.60
CA LYS A 186 -22.47 -11.27 -0.33
C LYS A 186 -22.16 -9.86 0.18
N SER A 187 -21.12 -9.24 -0.32
CA SER A 187 -20.62 -7.93 0.10
C SER A 187 -20.07 -7.16 -1.10
N ALA A 188 -20.05 -5.82 -0.99
CA ALA A 188 -19.35 -4.94 -1.93
C ALA A 188 -17.82 -5.24 -1.96
N TYR A 189 -17.29 -5.84 -0.91
CA TYR A 189 -15.89 -6.18 -0.71
C TYR A 189 -15.57 -7.67 -0.96
N ALA A 190 -16.50 -8.46 -1.53
CA ALA A 190 -16.31 -9.90 -1.77
C ALA A 190 -15.07 -10.22 -2.64
N TRP A 191 -14.59 -9.26 -3.43
CA TRP A 191 -13.40 -9.40 -4.26
C TRP A 191 -12.07 -9.45 -3.47
N ILE A 192 -12.07 -9.03 -2.18
CA ILE A 192 -10.85 -8.95 -1.36
C ILE A 192 -10.35 -10.35 -0.97
N SER A 193 -11.26 -11.28 -0.66
CA SER A 193 -10.92 -12.62 -0.21
C SER A 193 -12.00 -13.63 -0.59
N ARG A 194 -11.60 -14.90 -0.74
CA ARG A 194 -12.53 -16.04 -0.82
C ARG A 194 -13.05 -16.49 0.54
N ASP A 195 -12.42 -16.03 1.62
CA ASP A 195 -12.85 -16.27 3.00
C ASP A 195 -13.83 -15.19 3.43
N ASP A 196 -15.12 -15.57 3.60
CA ASP A 196 -16.18 -14.67 4.03
C ASP A 196 -15.87 -13.99 5.39
N GLY A 197 -15.19 -14.69 6.31
CA GLY A 197 -14.81 -14.14 7.61
C GLY A 197 -13.75 -13.03 7.51
N ILE A 198 -12.84 -13.11 6.54
CA ILE A 198 -11.90 -12.02 6.24
C ILE A 198 -12.62 -10.82 5.64
N VAL A 199 -13.60 -11.06 4.74
CA VAL A 199 -14.40 -10.00 4.14
C VAL A 199 -15.25 -9.31 5.23
N GLU A 200 -15.89 -10.06 6.12
CA GLU A 200 -16.69 -9.54 7.23
C GLU A 200 -15.85 -8.69 8.20
N LYS A 201 -14.65 -9.15 8.57
CA LYS A 201 -13.72 -8.36 9.38
C LYS A 201 -13.36 -7.03 8.71
N TYR A 202 -13.10 -7.06 7.41
CA TYR A 202 -12.81 -5.83 6.64
C TYR A 202 -14.01 -4.88 6.63
N GLU A 203 -15.19 -5.39 6.36
CA GLU A 203 -16.42 -4.61 6.22
C GLU A 203 -16.87 -3.94 7.53
N ASN A 204 -16.57 -4.58 8.67
CA ASN A 204 -16.89 -4.07 10.00
C ASN A 204 -15.78 -3.19 10.61
N ASP A 205 -14.67 -2.96 9.90
CA ASP A 205 -13.57 -2.11 10.35
C ASP A 205 -13.66 -0.71 9.73
N GLY A 206 -13.99 0.30 10.57
CA GLY A 206 -14.11 1.69 10.12
C GLY A 206 -12.82 2.27 9.52
N LYS A 207 -11.65 1.67 9.81
CA LYS A 207 -10.36 2.02 9.21
C LYS A 207 -10.14 1.38 7.84
N CYS A 208 -11.09 0.56 7.36
CA CYS A 208 -11.00 -0.16 6.09
C CYS A 208 -12.07 0.27 5.07
N THR A 209 -13.20 0.79 5.49
CA THR A 209 -14.37 1.00 4.62
C THR A 209 -14.61 2.46 4.22
N PHE A 210 -13.64 3.32 4.40
CA PHE A 210 -13.74 4.71 3.97
C PHE A 210 -13.52 4.89 2.46
N ILE A 211 -14.10 5.93 1.89
CA ILE A 211 -13.85 6.35 0.51
C ILE A 211 -12.69 7.35 0.52
N PHE A 212 -11.72 7.18 -0.39
CA PHE A 212 -10.66 8.15 -0.57
C PHE A 212 -11.21 9.54 -0.90
N THR A 213 -10.53 10.57 -0.42
CA THR A 213 -10.74 11.93 -0.87
C THR A 213 -10.31 12.08 -2.35
N LEU A 214 -10.66 13.18 -3.00
CA LEU A 214 -10.16 13.45 -4.36
C LEU A 214 -8.63 13.58 -4.37
N ASN A 215 -8.02 14.10 -3.30
CA ASN A 215 -6.55 14.07 -3.13
C ASN A 215 -6.02 12.64 -3.09
N GLY A 216 -6.63 11.76 -2.29
CA GLY A 216 -6.23 10.36 -2.21
C GLY A 216 -6.34 9.63 -3.54
N PHE A 217 -7.42 9.84 -4.30
CA PHE A 217 -7.57 9.26 -5.64
C PHE A 217 -6.54 9.78 -6.63
N GLU A 218 -6.25 11.09 -6.64
CA GLU A 218 -5.22 11.67 -7.49
C GLU A 218 -3.85 11.04 -7.20
N ASN A 219 -3.50 10.89 -5.92
CA ASN A 219 -2.25 10.30 -5.50
C ASN A 219 -2.16 8.79 -5.82
N LEU A 220 -3.23 8.03 -5.61
CA LEU A 220 -3.30 6.62 -6.00
C LEU A 220 -3.06 6.44 -7.50
N MET A 221 -3.76 7.23 -8.31
CA MET A 221 -3.64 7.17 -9.77
C MET A 221 -2.28 7.69 -10.25
N GLY A 222 -1.75 8.72 -9.62
CA GLY A 222 -0.41 9.24 -9.93
C GLY A 222 0.69 8.23 -9.65
N ALA A 223 0.60 7.51 -8.54
CA ALA A 223 1.53 6.41 -8.23
C ALA A 223 1.43 5.28 -9.26
N LEU A 224 0.20 4.83 -9.58
CA LEU A 224 -0.02 3.79 -10.59
C LEU A 224 0.48 4.22 -11.98
N GLN A 225 0.23 5.49 -12.38
CA GLN A 225 0.73 6.05 -13.64
C GLN A 225 2.26 6.03 -13.67
N TYR A 226 2.91 6.52 -12.61
CA TYR A 226 4.38 6.54 -12.51
C TYR A 226 4.99 5.15 -12.66
N VAL A 227 4.49 4.15 -11.91
CA VAL A 227 5.07 2.80 -11.95
C VAL A 227 4.64 1.98 -13.17
N SER A 228 3.75 2.50 -14.00
CA SER A 228 3.32 1.85 -15.26
C SER A 228 3.88 2.54 -16.50
N ALA A 229 4.65 3.62 -16.31
CA ALA A 229 5.30 4.32 -17.41
C ALA A 229 6.47 3.48 -17.98
N PRO A 230 6.74 3.53 -19.29
CA PRO A 230 7.89 2.82 -19.89
C PRO A 230 9.21 3.15 -19.22
N GLU A 231 9.42 4.39 -18.83
CA GLU A 231 10.63 4.88 -18.18
C GLU A 231 10.87 4.19 -16.82
N TRP A 232 9.81 3.80 -16.12
CA TRP A 232 9.94 3.06 -14.85
C TRP A 232 10.66 1.73 -15.05
N TYR A 233 10.38 1.00 -16.15
CA TYR A 233 11.01 -0.30 -16.44
C TYR A 233 12.51 -0.15 -16.75
N GLU A 234 12.92 0.99 -17.30
CA GLU A 234 14.33 1.29 -17.56
C GLU A 234 15.08 1.61 -16.27
N LEU A 235 14.41 2.29 -15.31
CA LEU A 235 14.98 2.72 -14.04
C LEU A 235 14.95 1.63 -12.97
N PHE A 236 14.13 0.61 -13.13
CA PHE A 236 14.02 -0.47 -12.11
C PHE A 236 15.35 -1.22 -11.98
N PRO A 237 15.89 -1.40 -10.75
CA PRO A 237 17.20 -2.03 -10.53
C PRO A 237 17.17 -3.50 -10.91
N ARG A 238 17.86 -3.85 -12.00
CA ARG A 238 17.88 -5.22 -12.55
C ARG A 238 18.57 -6.25 -11.66
N TYR A 239 19.37 -5.80 -10.71
CA TYR A 239 20.05 -6.66 -9.73
C TYR A 239 19.15 -7.06 -8.56
N LEU A 240 18.02 -6.36 -8.35
CA LEU A 240 17.15 -6.56 -7.19
C LEU A 240 16.28 -7.82 -7.39
N PRO A 241 16.45 -8.86 -6.54
CA PRO A 241 15.59 -10.02 -6.55
C PRO A 241 14.13 -9.61 -6.36
N THR A 242 13.28 -9.97 -7.31
CA THR A 242 11.87 -9.57 -7.33
C THR A 242 10.97 -10.78 -7.42
N PHE A 243 10.04 -10.91 -6.47
CA PHE A 243 9.00 -11.93 -6.49
C PHE A 243 7.65 -11.28 -6.70
N ILE A 244 6.96 -11.66 -7.78
CA ILE A 244 5.61 -11.15 -8.10
C ILE A 244 4.60 -12.25 -7.84
N ILE A 245 3.57 -11.93 -7.04
CA ILE A 245 2.48 -12.85 -6.72
C ILE A 245 1.12 -12.16 -6.88
N SER A 246 0.18 -12.82 -7.51
CA SER A 246 -1.19 -12.32 -7.69
C SER A 246 -2.17 -13.49 -7.71
N GLY A 247 -3.38 -13.26 -7.21
CA GLY A 247 -4.47 -14.21 -7.34
C GLY A 247 -4.95 -14.31 -8.78
N ASP A 248 -5.32 -15.51 -9.22
CA ASP A 248 -5.90 -15.78 -10.55
C ASP A 248 -7.28 -15.10 -10.76
N ALA A 249 -7.95 -14.77 -9.67
CA ALA A 249 -9.25 -14.08 -9.65
C ALA A 249 -9.15 -12.62 -9.20
N ASP A 250 -7.94 -12.09 -8.97
CA ASP A 250 -7.71 -10.72 -8.50
C ASP A 250 -8.01 -9.69 -9.60
N PRO A 251 -9.05 -8.83 -9.41
CA PRO A 251 -9.41 -7.81 -10.40
C PRO A 251 -8.38 -6.69 -10.53
N VAL A 252 -7.55 -6.43 -9.51
CA VAL A 252 -6.50 -5.39 -9.54
C VAL A 252 -5.46 -5.70 -10.61
N GLY A 253 -5.04 -6.96 -10.69
CA GLY A 253 -4.10 -7.45 -11.68
C GLY A 253 -4.75 -7.91 -13.01
N ASP A 254 -5.97 -7.46 -13.32
CA ASP A 254 -6.72 -7.92 -14.50
C ASP A 254 -6.75 -9.46 -14.59
N TYR A 255 -7.02 -10.10 -13.44
CA TYR A 255 -7.13 -11.56 -13.33
C TYR A 255 -5.85 -12.29 -13.77
N GLY A 256 -4.72 -11.82 -13.25
CA GLY A 256 -3.40 -12.38 -13.52
C GLY A 256 -2.72 -11.87 -14.79
N LYS A 257 -3.39 -11.07 -15.63
CA LYS A 257 -2.80 -10.55 -16.89
C LYS A 257 -1.92 -9.32 -16.68
N GLY A 258 -2.25 -8.48 -15.68
CA GLY A 258 -1.53 -7.23 -15.39
C GLY A 258 -0.07 -7.45 -14.99
N PRO A 259 0.24 -8.38 -14.06
CA PRO A 259 1.61 -8.64 -13.61
C PRO A 259 2.55 -9.20 -14.69
N TYR A 260 2.01 -9.72 -15.81
CA TYR A 260 2.78 -10.32 -16.91
C TYR A 260 2.94 -9.39 -18.13
N LYS A 261 2.45 -8.18 -18.06
CA LYS A 261 2.62 -7.16 -19.10
C LYS A 261 3.79 -6.23 -18.80
#